data_f297cefc11c4c3daa4aa25d27130e8a9
#
_entry.id   f297cefc11c4c3daa4aa25d27130e8a9
#
_cell.length_a   1.000
_cell.length_b   1.000
_cell.length_c   1.000
_cell.angle_alpha   90.00
_cell.angle_beta   90.00
_cell.angle_gamma   90.00
#
_symmetry.space_group_name_H-M   'P 1'
#
loop_
_entity.id
_entity.type
_entity.pdbx_description
1 polymer ?
#
loop_
_entity_poly.entity_id
_entity_poly.type
_entity_poly.pdbx_seq_one_letter_code
_entity_poly.pdbx_strand_id
1 'polypeptide(L)'
;MMASAAFFTPHAGHGTHAKGQPAPASLARVAERGGVPVVTTEESFRVSPDYDSDAIILEAAQRFGLAPALIRAVIQTESGFDAMAVSTAGAQGLMQLMPALSKELGVEDPFNPRQNIMAGSQYLSALLSYYNGDLSLALASYNAGPGMVERYNGVPPFEETQRYVKTIVELLGQQ
;
A
#
# COMPACT_ATOMS: atom_id res chain seq x y z
N MET A 1 18.65 8.30 21.52
CA MET A 1 17.92 9.31 20.76
C MET A 1 16.59 8.70 20.39
N MET A 2 15.50 9.25 20.94
CA MET A 2 14.16 8.62 20.86
C MET A 2 13.50 9.02 19.55
N ALA A 3 13.10 8.03 18.73
CA ALA A 3 12.25 8.23 17.58
C ALA A 3 10.82 8.50 18.08
N SER A 4 10.27 9.65 17.70
CA SER A 4 8.95 10.12 18.11
C SER A 4 7.89 9.33 17.34
N ALA A 5 7.12 8.52 18.05
CA ALA A 5 5.97 7.83 17.50
C ALA A 5 4.82 8.83 17.26
N ALA A 6 4.41 8.97 16.01
CA ALA A 6 3.21 9.73 15.66
C ALA A 6 1.97 8.99 16.17
N PHE A 7 1.26 9.62 17.10
CA PHE A 7 0.04 9.11 17.72
C PHE A 7 -1.13 9.17 16.72
N PHE A 8 -1.68 8.01 16.37
CA PHE A 8 -2.98 7.92 15.72
C PHE A 8 -4.06 7.77 16.80
N THR A 9 -4.86 8.80 17.01
CA THR A 9 -6.08 8.74 17.83
C THR A 9 -7.29 8.42 16.96
N PRO A 10 -8.10 7.40 17.27
CA PRO A 10 -9.36 7.17 16.56
C PRO A 10 -10.40 8.19 17.04
N HIS A 11 -10.84 9.05 16.14
CA HIS A 11 -11.98 9.94 16.38
C HIS A 11 -13.27 9.24 15.94
N ALA A 12 -14.10 8.88 16.89
CA ALA A 12 -15.47 8.45 16.64
C ALA A 12 -16.32 9.70 16.33
N GLY A 13 -16.81 9.79 15.09
CA GLY A 13 -17.72 10.84 14.65
C GLY A 13 -18.92 10.23 13.93
N HIS A 14 -20.07 10.24 14.58
CA HIS A 14 -21.39 10.01 13.97
C HIS A 14 -21.73 11.18 13.04
N GLY A 15 -22.29 10.86 11.84
CA GLY A 15 -22.82 11.94 10.99
C GLY A 15 -23.44 11.42 9.70
N THR A 16 -24.69 11.02 9.76
CA THR A 16 -25.86 11.31 8.92
C THR A 16 -25.74 11.34 7.38
N HIS A 17 -26.64 10.54 6.79
CA HIS A 17 -27.09 10.52 5.41
C HIS A 17 -27.28 11.90 4.76
N ALA A 18 -26.81 12.06 3.52
CA ALA A 18 -27.40 12.95 2.55
C ALA A 18 -27.59 12.23 1.20
N LYS A 19 -28.84 12.26 0.75
CA LYS A 19 -29.32 11.70 -0.52
C LYS A 19 -28.88 12.56 -1.72
N GLY A 20 -28.49 11.90 -2.79
CA GLY A 20 -28.89 12.12 -4.16
C GLY A 20 -28.63 13.47 -4.83
N GLN A 21 -27.75 13.43 -5.86
CA GLN A 21 -27.99 14.18 -7.08
C GLN A 21 -27.51 13.40 -8.30
N PRO A 22 -28.26 13.45 -9.41
CA PRO A 22 -27.91 12.69 -10.61
C PRO A 22 -26.84 13.39 -11.45
N ALA A 23 -26.03 12.59 -12.11
CA ALA A 23 -25.02 13.04 -13.06
C ALA A 23 -25.66 13.74 -14.29
N PRO A 24 -25.00 14.77 -14.86
CA PRO A 24 -25.49 15.38 -16.09
C PRO A 24 -25.24 14.49 -17.30
N ALA A 25 -26.30 14.31 -18.09
CA ALA A 25 -26.25 13.65 -19.37
C ALA A 25 -25.35 14.39 -20.36
N SER A 26 -24.33 13.74 -20.88
CA SER A 26 -23.55 14.25 -21.98
C SER A 26 -24.20 13.91 -23.31
N LEU A 27 -24.45 14.94 -24.07
CA LEU A 27 -25.06 14.93 -25.41
C LEU A 27 -24.17 14.19 -26.42
N ALA A 28 -24.67 13.05 -26.92
CA ALA A 28 -24.16 12.42 -28.12
C ALA A 28 -24.55 13.26 -29.34
N ARG A 29 -23.57 13.85 -30.04
CA ARG A 29 -23.76 14.32 -31.41
C ARG A 29 -23.41 13.21 -32.37
N VAL A 30 -24.43 12.69 -33.02
CA VAL A 30 -24.30 11.81 -34.18
C VAL A 30 -23.87 12.68 -35.38
N ALA A 31 -22.71 12.40 -35.95
CA ALA A 31 -22.32 12.85 -37.27
C ALA A 31 -22.34 11.64 -38.21
N GLU A 32 -23.40 11.53 -38.99
CA GLU A 32 -23.48 10.59 -40.12
C GLU A 32 -22.57 11.05 -41.24
N ARG A 33 -21.58 10.26 -41.64
CA ARG A 33 -21.09 10.07 -43.02
C ARG A 33 -20.22 8.83 -43.09
N GLY A 34 -20.72 7.82 -43.81
CA GLY A 34 -20.10 6.72 -44.52
C GLY A 34 -18.64 6.36 -44.18
N GLY A 35 -18.47 5.41 -43.26
CA GLY A 35 -17.20 4.79 -42.98
C GLY A 35 -17.46 3.65 -41.98
N VAL A 36 -16.83 2.52 -42.22
CA VAL A 36 -16.82 1.31 -41.38
C VAL A 36 -16.82 1.70 -39.91
N PRO A 37 -17.63 1.09 -39.04
CA PRO A 37 -17.57 1.35 -37.60
C PRO A 37 -16.20 0.93 -37.07
N VAL A 38 -15.33 1.89 -36.88
CA VAL A 38 -14.16 1.69 -36.01
C VAL A 38 -14.74 1.60 -34.61
N VAL A 39 -14.85 0.40 -34.08
CA VAL A 39 -15.08 0.18 -32.66
C VAL A 39 -13.83 0.66 -31.94
N THR A 40 -13.79 1.94 -31.61
CA THR A 40 -12.89 2.45 -30.61
C THR A 40 -13.44 1.98 -29.27
N THR A 41 -13.15 0.76 -28.89
CA THR A 41 -13.09 0.41 -27.48
C THR A 41 -12.06 1.33 -26.87
N GLU A 42 -12.49 2.42 -26.25
CA GLU A 42 -11.75 3.05 -25.19
C GLU A 42 -11.72 2.06 -24.00
N GLU A 43 -11.11 0.92 -24.23
CA GLU A 43 -10.49 0.16 -23.18
C GLU A 43 -9.39 1.08 -22.68
N SER A 44 -9.65 1.69 -21.53
CA SER A 44 -8.68 2.48 -20.79
C SER A 44 -7.44 1.61 -20.63
N PHE A 45 -6.52 1.76 -21.57
CA PHE A 45 -5.16 1.26 -21.44
C PHE A 45 -4.57 2.05 -20.25
N ARG A 46 -4.78 1.54 -19.05
CA ARG A 46 -3.93 1.89 -17.92
C ARG A 46 -2.56 1.35 -18.30
N VAL A 47 -1.82 2.19 -19.00
CA VAL A 47 -0.39 1.99 -19.15
C VAL A 47 0.16 2.10 -17.74
N SER A 48 0.27 0.94 -17.08
CA SER A 48 1.18 0.84 -15.95
C SER A 48 2.53 1.31 -16.50
N PRO A 49 3.17 2.33 -15.95
CA PRO A 49 4.50 2.70 -16.39
C PRO A 49 5.34 1.42 -16.30
N ASP A 50 6.05 1.13 -17.38
CA ASP A 50 6.88 -0.07 -17.54
C ASP A 50 8.03 0.03 -16.53
N TYR A 51 7.76 -0.30 -15.25
CA TYR A 51 8.79 -0.38 -14.22
C TYR A 51 9.03 -1.85 -13.88
N ASP A 52 10.30 -2.21 -13.86
CA ASP A 52 10.72 -3.52 -13.43
C ASP A 52 10.67 -3.61 -11.89
N SER A 53 9.49 -4.02 -11.37
CA SER A 53 9.30 -4.20 -9.93
C SER A 53 10.29 -5.20 -9.35
N ASP A 54 10.68 -6.21 -10.11
CA ASP A 54 11.58 -7.26 -9.64
C ASP A 54 12.99 -6.73 -9.44
N ALA A 55 13.48 -5.90 -10.34
CA ALA A 55 14.78 -5.24 -10.18
C ALA A 55 14.79 -4.32 -8.95
N ILE A 56 13.72 -3.55 -8.74
CA ILE A 56 13.60 -2.66 -7.58
C ILE A 56 13.51 -3.45 -6.27
N ILE A 57 12.73 -4.54 -6.25
CA ILE A 57 12.62 -5.43 -5.09
C ILE A 57 13.97 -6.06 -4.74
N LEU A 58 14.72 -6.53 -5.73
CA LEU A 58 16.05 -7.10 -5.52
C LEU A 58 17.03 -6.07 -4.94
N GLU A 59 17.00 -4.85 -5.46
CA GLU A 59 17.83 -3.76 -4.94
C GLU A 59 17.46 -3.42 -3.48
N ALA A 60 16.16 -3.28 -3.17
CA ALA A 60 15.69 -3.01 -1.82
C ALA A 60 16.05 -4.15 -0.85
N ALA A 61 15.90 -5.41 -1.29
CA ALA A 61 16.28 -6.60 -0.53
C ALA A 61 17.76 -6.58 -0.15
N GLN A 62 18.63 -6.31 -1.10
CA GLN A 62 20.08 -6.22 -0.88
C GLN A 62 20.43 -5.06 0.07
N ARG A 63 19.80 -3.90 -0.14
CA ARG A 63 20.10 -2.70 0.63
C ARG A 63 19.66 -2.78 2.09
N PHE A 64 18.52 -3.42 2.35
CA PHE A 64 17.92 -3.45 3.69
C PHE A 64 18.00 -4.83 4.37
N GLY A 65 18.67 -5.81 3.75
CA GLY A 65 18.84 -7.13 4.33
C GLY A 65 17.53 -7.92 4.45
N LEU A 66 16.60 -7.73 3.52
CA LEU A 66 15.31 -8.43 3.48
C LEU A 66 15.31 -9.55 2.44
N ALA A 67 14.49 -10.58 2.65
CA ALA A 67 14.20 -11.54 1.60
C ALA A 67 13.37 -10.87 0.49
N PRO A 68 13.72 -10.99 -0.81
CA PRO A 68 12.91 -10.47 -1.92
C PRO A 68 11.47 -10.97 -1.88
N ALA A 69 11.27 -12.23 -1.48
CA ALA A 69 9.97 -12.85 -1.28
C ALA A 69 9.10 -12.10 -0.26
N LEU A 70 9.69 -11.63 0.83
CA LEU A 70 8.97 -10.87 1.86
C LEU A 70 8.49 -9.52 1.32
N ILE A 71 9.35 -8.78 0.62
CA ILE A 71 8.97 -7.49 0.01
C ILE A 71 7.83 -7.71 -0.99
N ARG A 72 7.94 -8.74 -1.83
CA ARG A 72 6.91 -9.10 -2.81
C ARG A 72 5.58 -9.45 -2.14
N ALA A 73 5.59 -10.25 -1.08
CA ALA A 73 4.39 -10.63 -0.33
C ALA A 73 3.70 -9.43 0.31
N VAL A 74 4.48 -8.48 0.84
CA VAL A 74 3.94 -7.21 1.38
C VAL A 74 3.30 -6.39 0.26
N ILE A 75 3.98 -6.14 -0.87
CA ILE A 75 3.41 -5.38 -2.01
C ILE A 75 2.13 -6.04 -2.53
N GLN A 76 2.14 -7.37 -2.67
CA GLN A 76 0.95 -8.12 -3.11
C GLN A 76 -0.23 -7.92 -2.16
N THR A 77 0.02 -7.92 -0.85
CA THR A 77 -1.03 -7.78 0.17
C THR A 77 -1.52 -6.33 0.29
N GLU A 78 -0.62 -5.35 0.15
CA GLU A 78 -0.93 -3.92 0.30
C GLU A 78 -1.68 -3.33 -0.90
N SER A 79 -1.22 -3.61 -2.10
CA SER A 79 -1.73 -2.95 -3.31
C SER A 79 -2.06 -3.89 -4.46
N GLY A 80 -1.69 -5.17 -4.37
CA GLY A 80 -1.74 -6.07 -5.53
C GLY A 80 -0.86 -5.60 -6.69
N PHE A 81 0.25 -4.91 -6.40
CA PHE A 81 1.15 -4.27 -7.35
C PHE A 81 0.56 -3.06 -8.10
N ASP A 82 -0.51 -2.45 -7.61
CA ASP A 82 -1.00 -1.16 -8.15
C ASP A 82 -0.19 0.00 -7.57
N ALA A 83 0.68 0.59 -8.40
CA ALA A 83 1.50 1.74 -8.00
C ALA A 83 0.67 3.00 -7.68
N MET A 84 -0.55 3.08 -8.19
CA MET A 84 -1.45 4.21 -7.99
C MET A 84 -2.48 3.97 -6.88
N ALA A 85 -2.37 2.85 -6.15
CA ALA A 85 -3.30 2.50 -5.09
C ALA A 85 -3.36 3.56 -3.99
N VAL A 86 -4.59 3.90 -3.58
CA VAL A 86 -4.85 4.77 -2.41
C VAL A 86 -5.91 4.10 -1.54
N SER A 87 -5.59 3.85 -0.29
CA SER A 87 -6.55 3.28 0.67
C SER A 87 -7.55 4.33 1.17
N THR A 88 -8.64 3.88 1.78
CA THR A 88 -9.62 4.76 2.43
C THR A 88 -9.02 5.58 3.58
N ALA A 89 -7.95 5.10 4.21
CA ALA A 89 -7.19 5.79 5.25
C ALA A 89 -6.15 6.77 4.68
N GLY A 90 -5.93 6.77 3.35
CA GLY A 90 -4.98 7.65 2.67
C GLY A 90 -3.57 7.07 2.54
N ALA A 91 -3.36 5.78 2.77
CA ALA A 91 -2.10 5.10 2.46
C ALA A 91 -1.90 5.03 0.95
N GLN A 92 -0.66 5.14 0.47
CA GLN A 92 -0.35 5.42 -0.93
C GLN A 92 0.71 4.47 -1.51
N GLY A 93 0.48 4.07 -2.78
CA GLY A 93 1.43 3.35 -3.61
C GLY A 93 1.59 1.87 -3.26
N LEU A 94 2.64 1.25 -3.80
CA LEU A 94 2.86 -0.20 -3.80
C LEU A 94 2.90 -0.83 -2.41
N MET A 95 3.55 -0.18 -1.45
CA MET A 95 3.69 -0.64 -0.07
C MET A 95 2.80 0.15 0.91
N GLN A 96 1.80 0.90 0.38
CA GLN A 96 0.77 1.60 1.14
C GLN A 96 1.32 2.44 2.30
N LEU A 97 2.22 3.36 1.98
CA LEU A 97 2.80 4.26 2.97
C LEU A 97 1.83 5.37 3.35
N MET A 98 1.63 5.58 4.64
CA MET A 98 0.89 6.74 5.12
C MET A 98 1.66 8.04 4.81
N PRO A 99 0.98 9.14 4.46
CA PRO A 99 1.65 10.40 4.07
C PRO A 99 2.65 10.92 5.11
N ALA A 100 2.36 10.76 6.40
CA ALA A 100 3.27 11.14 7.47
C ALA A 100 4.59 10.32 7.43
N LEU A 101 4.47 8.99 7.23
CA LEU A 101 5.62 8.09 7.12
C LEU A 101 6.41 8.36 5.83
N SER A 102 5.72 8.57 4.69
CA SER A 102 6.36 8.94 3.43
C SER A 102 7.22 10.19 3.59
N LYS A 103 6.70 11.22 4.24
CA LYS A 103 7.43 12.46 4.52
C LYS A 103 8.63 12.22 5.42
N GLU A 104 8.49 11.43 6.48
CA GLU A 104 9.57 11.10 7.42
C GLU A 104 10.71 10.36 6.73
N LEU A 105 10.36 9.44 5.80
CA LEU A 105 11.32 8.66 5.01
C LEU A 105 11.88 9.39 3.78
N GLY A 106 11.48 10.65 3.55
CA GLY A 106 11.98 11.47 2.44
C GLY A 106 11.43 11.06 1.07
N VAL A 107 10.23 10.47 1.03
CA VAL A 107 9.53 10.12 -0.22
C VAL A 107 8.92 11.40 -0.79
N GLU A 108 9.35 11.79 -2.00
CA GLU A 108 8.84 12.97 -2.70
C GLU A 108 7.57 12.63 -3.49
N ASP A 109 7.55 11.48 -4.13
CA ASP A 109 6.41 10.94 -4.87
C ASP A 109 6.07 9.53 -4.38
N PRO A 110 5.00 9.35 -3.58
CA PRO A 110 4.60 8.05 -3.06
C PRO A 110 4.06 7.09 -4.14
N PHE A 111 3.76 7.58 -5.33
CA PHE A 111 3.34 6.77 -6.49
C PHE A 111 4.51 6.37 -7.39
N ASN A 112 5.71 6.92 -7.15
CA ASN A 112 6.92 6.45 -7.80
C ASN A 112 7.30 5.07 -7.23
N PRO A 113 7.31 4.00 -8.06
CA PRO A 113 7.53 2.64 -7.61
C PRO A 113 8.83 2.46 -6.82
N ARG A 114 9.91 3.06 -7.31
CA ARG A 114 11.22 2.94 -6.66
C ARG A 114 11.25 3.63 -5.30
N GLN A 115 10.75 4.86 -5.20
CA GLN A 115 10.72 5.58 -3.92
C GLN A 115 9.86 4.84 -2.90
N ASN A 116 8.69 4.36 -3.31
CA ASN A 116 7.75 3.67 -2.44
C ASN A 116 8.30 2.33 -1.93
N ILE A 117 8.82 1.47 -2.83
CA ILE A 117 9.40 0.17 -2.45
C ILE A 117 10.62 0.36 -1.55
N MET A 118 11.51 1.30 -1.86
CA MET A 118 12.70 1.55 -1.04
C MET A 118 12.34 2.03 0.36
N ALA A 119 11.41 2.98 0.48
CA ALA A 119 10.97 3.51 1.78
C ALA A 119 10.20 2.47 2.60
N GLY A 120 9.27 1.74 1.99
CA GLY A 120 8.53 0.67 2.66
C GLY A 120 9.43 -0.47 3.14
N SER A 121 10.43 -0.85 2.33
CA SER A 121 11.41 -1.86 2.70
C SER A 121 12.33 -1.37 3.83
N GLN A 122 12.74 -0.11 3.81
CA GLN A 122 13.51 0.49 4.91
C GLN A 122 12.72 0.43 6.23
N TYR A 123 11.44 0.80 6.20
CA TYR A 123 10.58 0.76 7.38
C TYR A 123 10.37 -0.66 7.89
N LEU A 124 10.10 -1.61 6.99
CA LEU A 124 9.93 -3.02 7.35
C LEU A 124 11.21 -3.60 7.98
N SER A 125 12.38 -3.29 7.44
CA SER A 125 13.68 -3.70 8.00
C SER A 125 13.90 -3.12 9.41
N ALA A 126 13.54 -1.86 9.62
CA ALA A 126 13.60 -1.23 10.93
C ALA A 126 12.69 -1.92 11.95
N LEU A 127 11.47 -2.28 11.56
CA LEU A 127 10.54 -3.01 12.42
C LEU A 127 11.05 -4.41 12.75
N LEU A 128 11.58 -5.16 11.77
CA LEU A 128 12.19 -6.47 12.02
C LEU A 128 13.35 -6.37 13.01
N SER A 129 14.19 -5.35 12.86
CA SER A 129 15.29 -5.11 13.81
C SER A 129 14.78 -4.76 15.21
N TYR A 130 13.73 -3.95 15.30
CA TYR A 130 13.11 -3.55 16.57
C TYR A 130 12.53 -4.75 17.34
N TYR A 131 11.93 -5.69 16.62
CA TYR A 131 11.35 -6.92 17.19
C TYR A 131 12.30 -8.13 17.16
N ASN A 132 13.62 -7.92 17.06
CA ASN A 132 14.63 -8.99 17.07
C ASN A 132 14.38 -10.11 16.04
N GLY A 133 13.84 -9.76 14.88
CA GLY A 133 13.53 -10.69 13.80
C GLY A 133 12.17 -11.39 13.90
N ASP A 134 11.33 -11.05 14.89
CA ASP A 134 9.95 -11.58 14.94
C ASP A 134 9.12 -11.01 13.81
N LEU A 135 8.92 -11.82 12.77
CA LEU A 135 8.20 -11.44 11.58
C LEU A 135 6.74 -11.09 11.86
N SER A 136 6.07 -11.81 12.76
CA SER A 136 4.66 -11.57 13.06
C SER A 136 4.45 -10.22 13.73
N LEU A 137 5.32 -9.85 14.68
CA LEU A 137 5.27 -8.55 15.35
C LEU A 137 5.65 -7.42 14.41
N ALA A 138 6.66 -7.62 13.54
CA ALA A 138 7.05 -6.63 12.55
C ALA A 138 5.94 -6.34 11.53
N LEU A 139 5.29 -7.38 11.00
CA LEU A 139 4.16 -7.25 10.08
C LEU A 139 2.94 -6.61 10.74
N ALA A 140 2.62 -7.02 11.98
CA ALA A 140 1.55 -6.39 12.74
C ALA A 140 1.81 -4.90 12.99
N SER A 141 3.06 -4.54 13.28
CA SER A 141 3.47 -3.14 13.45
C SER A 141 3.45 -2.35 12.14
N TYR A 142 3.80 -2.99 11.03
CA TYR A 142 3.71 -2.37 9.72
C TYR A 142 2.26 -1.95 9.41
N ASN A 143 1.31 -2.86 9.65
CA ASN A 143 -0.11 -2.65 9.37
C ASN A 143 -0.81 -1.77 10.41
N ALA A 144 -0.67 -2.09 11.71
CA ALA A 144 -1.43 -1.43 12.80
C ALA A 144 -0.64 -0.32 13.51
N GLY A 145 0.64 -0.19 13.24
CA GLY A 145 1.56 0.69 13.94
C GLY A 145 2.18 0.05 15.21
N PRO A 146 3.45 0.40 15.52
CA PRO A 146 4.18 -0.18 16.66
C PRO A 146 3.50 0.08 18.00
N GLY A 147 2.88 1.25 18.21
CA GLY A 147 2.17 1.56 19.45
C GLY A 147 1.00 0.62 19.75
N MET A 148 0.36 0.03 18.74
CA MET A 148 -0.68 -0.98 18.94
C MET A 148 -0.08 -2.34 19.36
N VAL A 149 1.02 -2.74 18.74
CA VAL A 149 1.72 -3.98 19.12
C VAL A 149 2.25 -3.90 20.55
N GLU A 150 2.81 -2.76 20.94
CA GLU A 150 3.23 -2.50 22.31
C GLU A 150 2.05 -2.54 23.29
N ARG A 151 0.96 -1.85 22.97
CA ARG A 151 -0.25 -1.78 23.80
C ARG A 151 -0.85 -3.16 24.08
N TYR A 152 -0.85 -4.03 23.08
CA TYR A 152 -1.41 -5.38 23.21
C TYR A 152 -0.34 -6.43 23.57
N ASN A 153 0.91 -6.03 23.72
CA ASN A 153 2.05 -6.90 23.97
C ASN A 153 2.09 -8.10 23.01
N GLY A 154 1.84 -7.83 21.73
CA GLY A 154 1.73 -8.86 20.68
C GLY A 154 0.93 -8.37 19.48
N VAL A 155 0.58 -9.30 18.59
CA VAL A 155 -0.30 -8.99 17.45
C VAL A 155 -1.66 -8.52 17.96
N PRO A 156 -2.11 -7.30 17.64
CA PRO A 156 -3.39 -6.78 18.12
C PRO A 156 -4.57 -7.65 17.67
N PRO A 157 -5.64 -7.75 18.47
CA PRO A 157 -6.84 -8.53 18.13
C PRO A 157 -7.73 -7.84 17.09
N PHE A 158 -7.13 -7.16 16.12
CA PHE A 158 -7.82 -6.55 15.00
C PHE A 158 -7.90 -7.57 13.87
N GLU A 159 -9.10 -7.85 13.39
CA GLU A 159 -9.32 -8.83 12.32
C GLU A 159 -8.48 -8.53 11.06
N GLU A 160 -8.36 -7.27 10.70
CA GLU A 160 -7.55 -6.81 9.57
C GLU A 160 -6.07 -7.15 9.77
N THR A 161 -5.50 -6.78 10.92
CA THR A 161 -4.08 -7.02 11.22
C THR A 161 -3.76 -8.51 11.32
N GLN A 162 -4.64 -9.30 11.95
CA GLN A 162 -4.45 -10.74 12.03
C GLN A 162 -4.50 -11.40 10.65
N ARG A 163 -5.42 -10.98 9.80
CA ARG A 163 -5.52 -11.44 8.41
C ARG A 163 -4.28 -11.03 7.60
N TYR A 164 -3.83 -9.80 7.74
CA TYR A 164 -2.62 -9.28 7.09
C TYR A 164 -1.39 -10.15 7.39
N VAL A 165 -1.10 -10.36 8.69
CA VAL A 165 0.01 -11.20 9.13
C VAL A 165 -0.11 -12.62 8.57
N LYS A 166 -1.29 -13.23 8.71
CA LYS A 166 -1.56 -14.59 8.22
C LYS A 166 -1.33 -14.70 6.72
N THR A 167 -1.88 -13.77 5.92
CA THR A 167 -1.76 -13.78 4.45
C THR A 167 -0.29 -13.72 4.01
N ILE A 168 0.51 -12.84 4.61
CA ILE A 168 1.92 -12.72 4.23
C ILE A 168 2.70 -13.97 4.61
N VAL A 169 2.48 -14.53 5.80
CA VAL A 169 3.14 -15.77 6.23
C VAL A 169 2.77 -16.95 5.31
N GLU A 170 1.51 -17.05 4.89
CA GLU A 170 1.07 -18.07 3.93
C GLU A 170 1.73 -17.91 2.56
N LEU A 171 1.84 -16.69 2.05
CA LEU A 171 2.53 -16.40 0.78
C LEU A 171 4.02 -16.79 0.84
N LEU A 172 4.67 -16.61 1.96
CA LEU A 172 6.06 -17.00 2.15
C LEU A 172 6.26 -18.53 2.24
N GLY A 173 5.28 -19.25 2.77
CA GLY A 173 5.32 -20.71 2.88
C GLY A 173 5.02 -21.46 1.57
N GLN A 174 4.60 -20.75 0.52
CA GLN A 174 4.25 -21.34 -0.78
C GLN A 174 5.38 -21.21 -1.83
N GLN A 175 6.56 -20.69 -1.47
CA GLN A 175 7.68 -20.43 -2.37
C GLN A 175 8.79 -21.46 -2.25
#